data_95d4d03e86c67d0a11259d0a98f2ecb9
#
_entry.id   95d4d03e86c67d0a11259d0a98f2ecb9
#
_cell.length_a   1.000
_cell.length_b   1.000
_cell.length_c   1.000
_cell.angle_alpha   90.00
_cell.angle_beta   90.00
_cell.angle_gamma   90.00
#
_symmetry.space_group_name_H-M   'P 1'
#
loop_
_entity.id
_entity.type
_entity.pdbx_description
1 polymer ?
#
loop_
_entity_poly.entity_id
_entity_poly.type
_entity_poly.pdbx_seq_one_letter_code
_entity_poly.pdbx_strand_id
1 'polypeptide(L)'
;MNQAKSSRHLAFIKALEQLEAVMQQDGVWPDDVPNEQALRNAVGSEVPFAADCFSFEAWLAFIFIPKMRILLAQSHPIPAMQITPAAEVYLPPANQSTLSAIKNIDDIASGDIG
;
A
#
# COMPACT_ATOMS: atom_id res chain seq x y z
N MET A 1 -2.15 23.98 17.92
CA MET A 1 -2.46 23.50 17.52
C MET A 1 -2.28 22.50 17.01
N ASN A 2 -2.43 22.08 16.95
CA ASN A 2 -2.38 21.19 16.64
C ASN A 2 -2.10 20.62 15.80
N GLN A 3 -1.50 20.74 15.44
CA GLN A 3 -1.16 20.09 14.58
C GLN A 3 -1.54 18.84 14.28
N ALA A 4 -2.37 18.62 14.55
CA ALA A 4 -2.99 17.32 14.37
C ALA A 4 -3.03 16.97 12.90
N LYS A 5 -2.94 15.67 12.59
CA LYS A 5 -3.08 15.21 11.23
C LYS A 5 -4.49 15.49 10.74
N SER A 6 -4.65 15.76 9.46
CA SER A 6 -5.96 15.97 8.88
C SER A 6 -6.79 14.69 8.96
N SER A 7 -8.11 14.84 8.81
CA SER A 7 -9.01 13.69 8.75
C SER A 7 -8.61 12.73 7.65
N ARG A 8 -8.15 13.28 6.53
CA ARG A 8 -7.70 12.47 5.39
C ARG A 8 -6.47 11.63 5.75
N HIS A 9 -5.52 12.21 6.50
CA HIS A 9 -4.36 11.46 6.96
C HIS A 9 -4.76 10.33 7.90
N LEU A 10 -5.68 10.61 8.83
CA LEU A 10 -6.16 9.58 9.74
C LEU A 10 -6.89 8.45 8.99
N ALA A 11 -7.70 8.82 7.99
CA ALA A 11 -8.38 7.84 7.16
C ALA A 11 -7.38 6.97 6.40
N PHE A 12 -6.31 7.58 5.90
CA PHE A 12 -5.29 6.85 5.16
C PHE A 12 -4.54 5.88 6.06
N ILE A 13 -4.20 6.31 7.28
CA ILE A 13 -3.56 5.43 8.27
C ILE A 13 -4.43 4.21 8.54
N LYS A 14 -5.73 4.43 8.77
CA LYS A 14 -6.66 3.31 9.01
C LYS A 14 -6.78 2.42 7.79
N ALA A 15 -6.75 3.01 6.59
CA ALA A 15 -6.83 2.22 5.37
C ALA A 15 -5.59 1.32 5.20
N LEU A 16 -4.40 1.81 5.59
CA LEU A 16 -3.20 0.99 5.56
C LEU A 16 -3.29 -0.17 6.55
N GLU A 17 -3.80 0.09 7.75
CA GLU A 17 -3.99 -0.97 8.76
C GLU A 17 -5.00 -2.00 8.26
N GLN A 18 -6.06 -1.54 7.63
CA GLN A 18 -7.08 -2.43 7.08
C GLN A 18 -6.51 -3.28 5.95
N LEU A 19 -5.69 -2.67 5.08
CA LEU A 19 -5.05 -3.42 4.00
C LEU A 19 -4.19 -4.55 4.55
N GLU A 20 -3.36 -4.26 5.55
CA GLU A 20 -2.53 -5.29 6.17
C GLU A 20 -3.39 -6.42 6.74
N ALA A 21 -4.46 -6.07 7.46
CA ALA A 21 -5.33 -7.06 8.08
C ALA A 21 -6.00 -7.97 7.05
N VAL A 22 -6.54 -7.38 5.97
CA VAL A 22 -7.23 -8.19 4.97
C VAL A 22 -6.27 -9.02 4.13
N MET A 23 -5.04 -8.53 3.90
CA MET A 23 -4.03 -9.33 3.23
C MET A 23 -3.69 -10.58 4.03
N GLN A 24 -3.64 -10.45 5.36
CA GLN A 24 -3.41 -11.61 6.22
C GLN A 24 -4.59 -12.56 6.19
N GLN A 25 -5.80 -12.03 6.22
CA GLN A 25 -7.02 -12.84 6.15
C GLN A 25 -7.15 -13.57 4.83
N ASP A 26 -6.83 -12.90 3.73
CA ASP A 26 -6.93 -13.49 2.39
C ASP A 26 -5.78 -14.43 2.08
N GLY A 27 -4.79 -14.52 2.98
CA GLY A 27 -3.64 -15.39 2.77
C GLY A 27 -2.66 -14.88 1.74
N VAL A 28 -2.67 -13.59 1.43
CA VAL A 28 -1.75 -13.00 0.46
C VAL A 28 -0.59 -12.24 1.11
N TRP A 29 -0.60 -12.11 2.43
CA TRP A 29 0.55 -11.49 3.10
C TRP A 29 1.76 -12.42 2.96
N PRO A 30 2.88 -11.92 2.40
CA PRO A 30 4.04 -12.80 2.14
C PRO A 30 4.65 -13.36 3.43
N ASP A 31 5.03 -14.63 3.38
CA ASP A 31 5.66 -15.29 4.53
C ASP A 31 7.13 -14.92 4.69
N ASP A 32 7.82 -14.69 3.56
CA ASP A 32 9.25 -14.44 3.58
C ASP A 32 9.52 -12.94 3.56
N VAL A 33 10.29 -12.47 4.55
CA VAL A 33 10.72 -11.08 4.58
C VAL A 33 11.97 -10.94 3.70
N PRO A 34 11.95 -10.03 2.71
CA PRO A 34 13.13 -9.86 1.85
C PRO A 34 14.33 -9.36 2.65
N ASN A 35 15.52 -9.75 2.21
CA ASN A 35 16.71 -9.23 2.84
C ASN A 35 16.99 -7.80 2.36
N GLU A 36 17.97 -7.16 2.98
CA GLU A 36 18.28 -5.77 2.70
C GLU A 36 18.64 -5.53 1.24
N GLN A 37 19.37 -6.45 0.63
CA GLN A 37 19.76 -6.30 -0.78
C GLN A 37 18.52 -6.34 -1.69
N ALA A 38 17.62 -7.28 -1.44
CA ALA A 38 16.39 -7.40 -2.21
C ALA A 38 15.55 -6.13 -2.09
N LEU A 39 15.46 -5.57 -0.89
CA LEU A 39 14.73 -4.32 -0.69
C LEU A 39 15.35 -3.17 -1.46
N ARG A 40 16.69 -3.07 -1.44
CA ARG A 40 17.39 -2.02 -2.20
C ARG A 40 17.15 -2.17 -3.69
N ASN A 41 17.18 -3.40 -4.18
CA ASN A 41 16.93 -3.64 -5.60
C ASN A 41 15.52 -3.21 -6.00
N ALA A 42 14.54 -3.51 -5.16
CA ALA A 42 13.15 -3.16 -5.43
C ALA A 42 12.95 -1.64 -5.42
N VAL A 43 13.54 -0.96 -4.44
CA VAL A 43 13.43 0.50 -4.34
C VAL A 43 14.08 1.19 -5.53
N GLY A 44 15.16 0.63 -6.06
CA GLY A 44 15.86 1.20 -7.21
C GLY A 44 15.30 0.77 -8.55
N SER A 45 14.27 -0.10 -8.56
CA SER A 45 13.72 -0.60 -9.82
C SER A 45 12.96 0.49 -10.56
N GLU A 46 13.11 0.51 -11.89
CA GLU A 46 12.37 1.40 -12.76
C GLU A 46 11.08 0.77 -13.25
N VAL A 47 10.87 -0.51 -12.95
CA VAL A 47 9.65 -1.22 -13.34
C VAL A 47 8.54 -0.87 -12.35
N PRO A 48 7.33 -0.57 -12.83
CA PRO A 48 6.23 -0.24 -11.91
C PRO A 48 6.03 -1.34 -10.87
N PHE A 49 5.82 -0.94 -9.62
CA PHE A 49 5.59 -1.85 -8.49
C PHE A 49 6.76 -2.82 -8.26
N ALA A 50 7.95 -2.50 -8.78
CA ALA A 50 9.12 -3.37 -8.68
C ALA A 50 8.82 -4.79 -9.16
N ALA A 51 8.01 -4.92 -10.20
CA ALA A 51 7.51 -6.22 -10.67
C ALA A 51 8.63 -7.14 -11.16
N ASP A 52 9.79 -6.59 -11.51
CA ASP A 52 10.96 -7.37 -11.90
C ASP A 52 11.69 -7.98 -10.70
N CYS A 53 11.38 -7.52 -9.49
CA CYS A 53 12.07 -7.94 -8.27
C CYS A 53 11.14 -8.64 -7.29
N PHE A 54 9.90 -8.17 -7.19
CA PHE A 54 8.96 -8.59 -6.16
C PHE A 54 7.62 -8.99 -6.79
N SER A 55 6.91 -9.89 -6.11
CA SER A 55 5.49 -10.06 -6.40
C SER A 55 4.76 -8.79 -5.99
N PHE A 56 3.55 -8.61 -6.51
CA PHE A 56 2.75 -7.43 -6.17
C PHE A 56 2.45 -7.39 -4.67
N GLU A 57 2.14 -8.54 -4.08
CA GLU A 57 1.85 -8.65 -2.65
C GLU A 57 3.07 -8.25 -1.81
N ALA A 58 4.25 -8.69 -2.23
CA ALA A 58 5.49 -8.34 -1.53
C ALA A 58 5.77 -6.85 -1.63
N TRP A 59 5.50 -6.26 -2.79
CA TRP A 59 5.64 -4.81 -2.96
C TRP A 59 4.72 -4.06 -2.00
N LEU A 60 3.46 -4.48 -1.92
CA LEU A 60 2.51 -3.86 -0.99
C LEU A 60 2.99 -3.96 0.45
N ALA A 61 3.41 -5.16 0.86
CA ALA A 61 3.73 -5.43 2.25
C ALA A 61 5.04 -4.79 2.70
N PHE A 62 6.05 -4.80 1.83
CA PHE A 62 7.41 -4.45 2.26
C PHE A 62 7.92 -3.14 1.70
N ILE A 63 7.28 -2.59 0.68
CA ILE A 63 7.66 -1.30 0.10
C ILE A 63 6.57 -0.26 0.33
N PHE A 64 5.36 -0.52 -0.13
CA PHE A 64 4.29 0.48 -0.13
C PHE A 64 3.85 0.86 1.28
N ILE A 65 3.43 -0.11 2.06
CA ILE A 65 2.90 0.17 3.40
C ILE A 65 3.94 0.86 4.29
N PRO A 66 5.18 0.34 4.39
CA PRO A 66 6.18 1.02 5.22
C PRO A 66 6.51 2.43 4.73
N LYS A 67 6.58 2.63 3.43
CA LYS A 67 6.88 3.96 2.88
C LYS A 67 5.77 4.95 3.21
N MET A 68 4.52 4.54 3.07
CA MET A 68 3.41 5.42 3.39
C MET A 68 3.35 5.74 4.88
N ARG A 69 3.66 4.78 5.73
CA ARG A 69 3.72 5.03 7.18
C ARG A 69 4.77 6.07 7.52
N ILE A 70 5.93 6.02 6.88
CA ILE A 70 6.98 7.01 7.09
C ILE A 70 6.52 8.40 6.64
N LEU A 71 5.93 8.50 5.47
CA LEU A 71 5.43 9.77 4.95
C LEU A 71 4.39 10.38 5.88
N LEU A 72 3.48 9.56 6.39
CA LEU A 72 2.43 10.02 7.29
C LEU A 72 3.00 10.45 8.64
N ALA A 73 3.99 9.72 9.14
CA ALA A 73 4.62 10.07 10.39
C ALA A 73 5.33 11.42 10.30
N GLN A 74 5.80 11.79 9.13
CA GLN A 74 6.46 13.07 8.87
C GLN A 74 5.47 14.15 8.42
N SER A 75 4.19 13.83 8.42
CA SER A 75 3.12 14.74 8.02
C SER A 75 3.24 15.24 6.58
N HIS A 76 3.87 14.46 5.73
CA HIS A 76 3.93 14.77 4.31
C HIS A 76 2.55 14.60 3.67
N PRO A 77 2.28 15.34 2.59
CA PRO A 77 1.04 15.15 1.85
C PRO A 77 0.91 13.73 1.31
N ILE A 78 -0.31 13.24 1.23
CA ILE A 78 -0.57 11.93 0.62
C ILE A 78 -0.38 12.07 -0.89
N PRO A 79 0.52 11.26 -1.50
CA PRO A 79 0.72 11.36 -2.94
C PRO A 79 -0.48 10.80 -3.70
N ALA A 80 -0.75 11.34 -4.87
CA ALA A 80 -1.78 10.78 -5.75
C ALA A 80 -1.33 9.41 -6.20
N MET A 81 -2.27 8.46 -6.25
CA MET A 81 -1.93 7.10 -6.65
C MET A 81 -3.15 6.38 -7.19
N GLN A 82 -2.89 5.38 -8.04
CA GLN A 82 -3.91 4.47 -8.55
C GLN A 82 -3.31 3.08 -8.57
N ILE A 83 -3.54 2.32 -7.52
CA ILE A 83 -3.00 0.98 -7.37
C ILE A 83 -4.02 -0.07 -7.80
N THR A 84 -5.32 0.26 -7.73
CA THR A 84 -6.39 -0.69 -8.02
C THR A 84 -6.27 -1.36 -9.39
N PRO A 85 -5.97 -0.64 -10.50
CA PRO A 85 -5.86 -1.32 -11.78
C PRO A 85 -4.78 -2.40 -11.80
N ALA A 86 -3.64 -2.14 -11.17
CA ALA A 86 -2.58 -3.14 -11.06
C ALA A 86 -3.00 -4.30 -10.18
N ALA A 87 -3.69 -4.00 -9.08
CA ALA A 87 -4.18 -5.03 -8.17
C ALA A 87 -5.13 -5.98 -8.89
N GLU A 88 -5.98 -5.46 -9.76
CA GLU A 88 -6.91 -6.30 -10.51
C GLU A 88 -6.19 -7.23 -11.48
N VAL A 89 -5.02 -6.84 -11.96
CA VAL A 89 -4.22 -7.67 -12.84
C VAL A 89 -3.47 -8.76 -12.06
N TYR A 90 -2.89 -8.39 -10.93
CA TYR A 90 -1.95 -9.27 -10.21
C TYR A 90 -2.60 -10.13 -9.13
N LEU A 91 -3.74 -9.73 -8.59
CA LEU A 91 -4.38 -10.48 -7.51
C LEU A 91 -5.56 -11.28 -8.04
N PRO A 92 -5.75 -12.52 -7.54
CA PRO A 92 -6.89 -13.31 -7.98
C PRO A 92 -8.22 -12.67 -7.58
N PRO A 93 -9.29 -12.90 -8.37
CA PRO A 93 -10.60 -12.38 -8.00
C PRO A 93 -11.10 -12.85 -6.64
N ALA A 94 -10.57 -13.97 -6.13
CA ALA A 94 -10.94 -14.47 -4.81
C ALA A 94 -10.52 -13.53 -3.68
N ASN A 95 -9.57 -12.63 -3.92
CA ASN A 95 -9.03 -11.73 -2.90
C ASN A 95 -9.80 -10.41 -2.86
N GLN A 96 -11.12 -10.49 -2.80
CA GLN A 96 -11.99 -9.31 -2.85
C GLN A 96 -11.76 -8.33 -1.71
N SER A 97 -11.49 -8.84 -0.52
CA SER A 97 -11.26 -7.96 0.64
C SER A 97 -10.01 -7.11 0.42
N THR A 98 -8.94 -7.73 -0.09
CA THR A 98 -7.71 -7.00 -0.40
C THR A 98 -7.95 -5.98 -1.51
N LEU A 99 -8.65 -6.37 -2.57
CA LEU A 99 -8.96 -5.45 -3.67
C LEU A 99 -9.78 -4.25 -3.19
N SER A 100 -10.77 -4.50 -2.34
CA SER A 100 -11.59 -3.42 -1.78
C SER A 100 -10.79 -2.47 -0.92
N ALA A 101 -9.86 -3.01 -0.13
CA ALA A 101 -8.99 -2.18 0.72
C ALA A 101 -8.08 -1.31 -0.14
N ILE A 102 -7.56 -1.85 -1.23
CA ILE A 102 -6.70 -1.08 -2.15
C ILE A 102 -7.52 0.04 -2.82
N LYS A 103 -8.74 -0.28 -3.25
CA LYS A 103 -9.60 0.73 -3.86
C LYS A 103 -9.88 1.87 -2.87
N ASN A 104 -10.12 1.54 -1.61
CA ASN A 104 -10.32 2.55 -0.58
C ASN A 104 -9.09 3.45 -0.43
N ILE A 105 -7.90 2.88 -0.49
CA ILE A 105 -6.66 3.64 -0.43
C ILE A 105 -6.58 4.62 -1.61
N ASP A 106 -6.87 4.14 -2.82
CA ASP A 106 -6.85 5.00 -4.00
C ASP A 106 -7.86 6.14 -3.88
N ASP A 107 -9.05 5.84 -3.38
CA ASP A 107 -10.09 6.85 -3.21
C ASP A 107 -9.65 7.93 -2.22
N ILE A 108 -9.05 7.54 -1.12
CA ILE A 108 -8.53 8.50 -0.14
C ILE A 108 -7.40 9.34 -0.75
N ALA A 109 -6.50 8.69 -1.45
CA ALA A 109 -5.36 9.37 -2.05
C ALA A 109 -5.79 10.37 -3.11
N SER A 110 -6.85 10.09 -3.85
CA SER A 110 -7.36 11.00 -4.86
C SER A 110 -8.25 12.10 -4.27
N GLY A 111 -8.60 12.00 -2.97
CA GLY A 111 -9.44 12.99 -2.33
C GLY A 111 -10.93 12.82 -2.59
N ASP A 112 -11.33 11.62 -3.05
CA ASP A 112 -12.72 11.35 -3.42
C ASP A 112 -13.63 11.01 -2.25
N ILE A 113 -13.09 10.91 -1.05
CA ILE A 113 -13.93 10.73 0.11
C ILE A 113 -14.52 12.08 0.47
N GLY A 114 -15.73 12.24 0.18
CA GLY A 114 -16.43 13.50 0.31
C GLY A 114 -16.45 14.06 1.68
#